data_0572b9ef21b74d5153991e678192a67d
#
_entry.id   0572b9ef21b74d5153991e678192a67d
#
_cell.length_a   1.000
_cell.length_b   1.000
_cell.length_c   1.000
_cell.angle_alpha   90.00
_cell.angle_beta   90.00
_cell.angle_gamma   90.00
#
_symmetry.space_group_name_H-M   'P 1'
#
loop_
_entity.id
_entity.type
_entity.pdbx_description
1 polymer ?
#
loop_
_entity_poly.entity_id
_entity_poly.type
_entity_poly.pdbx_seq_one_letter_code
_entity_poly.pdbx_strand_id
1 'polypeptide(L)'
;KRKSSMHVGLKLVKDKKADGFFTAGNSGAAMAVSMVILGLLDGVTRPAIGTILPCSNKRGHFFMLDVGANVDCRPEHIVTFAIMGSAYAKKVLHINNPSVGLLSNGEEEGKGDMLTKTVYPILKETNAINFVGNVEGKALFKGEADVVVCDGFAGNIALKVSQSVAKYITSVLKEELLS
;
A
#
# COMPACT_ATOMS: atom_id res chain seq x y z
N LYS A 1 -7.47 24.97 -5.51
CA LYS A 1 -8.60 25.93 -5.36
C LYS A 1 -9.44 25.50 -4.16
N ARG A 2 -9.65 26.39 -3.15
CA ARG A 2 -10.42 26.09 -1.91
C ARG A 2 -11.91 25.70 -2.14
N LYS A 3 -12.40 25.72 -3.37
CA LYS A 3 -13.78 25.35 -3.77
C LYS A 3 -13.83 24.15 -4.72
N SER A 4 -12.75 23.34 -4.81
CA SER A 4 -12.82 22.10 -5.61
C SER A 4 -13.68 21.05 -4.92
N SER A 5 -14.24 20.09 -5.69
CA SER A 5 -15.01 18.96 -5.15
C SER A 5 -14.26 18.17 -4.08
N MET A 6 -12.94 17.95 -4.28
CA MET A 6 -12.08 17.32 -3.27
C MET A 6 -12.02 18.10 -1.96
N HIS A 7 -11.91 19.44 -2.02
CA HIS A 7 -11.88 20.30 -0.84
C HIS A 7 -13.20 20.25 -0.07
N VAL A 8 -14.30 20.33 -0.81
CA VAL A 8 -15.65 20.30 -0.21
C VAL A 8 -15.93 18.93 0.40
N GLY A 9 -15.67 17.85 -0.35
CA GLY A 9 -15.92 16.48 0.12
C GLY A 9 -15.09 16.12 1.37
N LEU A 10 -13.78 16.40 1.35
CA LEU A 10 -12.91 16.15 2.52
C LEU A 10 -13.26 17.03 3.72
N LYS A 11 -13.78 18.25 3.50
CA LYS A 11 -14.28 19.08 4.59
C LYS A 11 -15.54 18.49 5.22
N LEU A 12 -16.44 17.90 4.44
CA LEU A 12 -17.62 17.21 4.99
C LEU A 12 -17.20 16.03 5.87
N VAL A 13 -16.17 15.27 5.47
CA VAL A 13 -15.61 14.19 6.30
C VAL A 13 -15.03 14.75 7.60
N LYS A 14 -14.20 15.80 7.51
CA LYS A 14 -13.64 16.48 8.69
C LYS A 14 -14.71 16.96 9.67
N ASP A 15 -15.78 17.54 9.14
CA ASP A 15 -16.89 18.10 9.91
C ASP A 15 -17.88 16.99 10.38
N LYS A 16 -17.56 15.70 10.17
CA LYS A 16 -18.39 14.52 10.50
C LYS A 16 -19.80 14.57 9.87
N LYS A 17 -19.90 15.19 8.70
CA LYS A 17 -21.12 15.25 7.87
C LYS A 17 -21.14 14.17 6.78
N ALA A 18 -20.04 13.45 6.62
CA ALA A 18 -19.88 12.29 5.76
C ALA A 18 -18.88 11.34 6.41
N ASP A 19 -19.07 10.04 6.22
CA ASP A 19 -18.18 8.98 6.78
C ASP A 19 -16.95 8.74 5.90
N GLY A 20 -16.99 9.13 4.63
CA GLY A 20 -15.89 8.96 3.69
C GLY A 20 -16.06 9.84 2.46
N PHE A 21 -15.00 9.92 1.67
CA PHE A 21 -14.96 10.63 0.41
C PHE A 21 -14.35 9.75 -0.69
N PHE A 22 -15.10 9.55 -1.76
CA PHE A 22 -14.64 8.84 -2.95
C PHE A 22 -14.33 9.80 -4.08
N THR A 23 -13.21 9.59 -4.77
CA THR A 23 -12.80 10.39 -5.92
C THR A 23 -12.10 9.53 -6.98
N ALA A 24 -12.41 9.78 -8.24
CA ALA A 24 -11.70 9.24 -9.40
C ALA A 24 -10.65 10.25 -9.95
N GLY A 25 -10.35 11.29 -9.19
CA GLY A 25 -9.41 12.34 -9.59
C GLY A 25 -7.94 11.94 -9.41
N ASN A 26 -7.05 12.92 -9.56
CA ASN A 26 -5.61 12.72 -9.40
C ASN A 26 -5.27 12.35 -7.96
N SER A 27 -4.59 11.20 -7.75
CA SER A 27 -4.24 10.65 -6.43
C SER A 27 -3.34 11.58 -5.62
N GLY A 28 -2.35 12.23 -6.25
CA GLY A 28 -1.47 13.19 -5.58
C GLY A 28 -2.22 14.43 -5.11
N ALA A 29 -3.18 14.91 -5.90
CA ALA A 29 -4.04 16.03 -5.49
C ALA A 29 -4.97 15.63 -4.34
N ALA A 30 -5.55 14.42 -4.39
CA ALA A 30 -6.39 13.89 -3.30
C ALA A 30 -5.59 13.78 -2.01
N MET A 31 -4.38 13.22 -2.06
CA MET A 31 -3.47 13.13 -0.91
C MET A 31 -3.11 14.50 -0.34
N ALA A 32 -2.66 15.44 -1.19
CA ALA A 32 -2.27 16.78 -0.75
C ALA A 32 -3.42 17.54 -0.08
N VAL A 33 -4.63 17.44 -0.63
CA VAL A 33 -5.81 18.08 -0.06
C VAL A 33 -6.24 17.39 1.24
N SER A 34 -6.12 16.06 1.33
CA SER A 34 -6.38 15.31 2.55
C SER A 34 -5.44 15.71 3.68
N MET A 35 -4.14 15.84 3.41
CA MET A 35 -3.16 16.33 4.40
C MET A 35 -3.51 17.70 4.95
N VAL A 36 -3.93 18.64 4.08
CA VAL A 36 -4.28 20.01 4.49
C VAL A 36 -5.58 20.06 5.29
N ILE A 37 -6.57 19.26 4.92
CA ILE A 37 -7.90 19.33 5.52
C ILE A 37 -8.04 18.40 6.73
N LEU A 38 -7.68 17.12 6.58
CA LEU A 38 -7.82 16.13 7.65
C LEU A 38 -6.66 16.19 8.63
N GLY A 39 -5.47 16.55 8.16
CA GLY A 39 -4.22 16.45 8.91
C GLY A 39 -3.60 15.06 8.83
N LEU A 40 -2.50 14.88 9.54
CA LEU A 40 -1.85 13.61 9.74
C LEU A 40 -2.20 13.05 11.13
N LEU A 41 -2.17 11.75 11.28
CA LEU A 41 -2.26 11.10 12.58
C LEU A 41 -0.98 11.34 13.38
N ASP A 42 -1.08 11.32 14.70
CA ASP A 42 0.08 11.46 15.58
C ASP A 42 1.12 10.38 15.30
N GLY A 43 2.38 10.79 15.18
CA GLY A 43 3.49 9.89 14.85
C GLY A 43 3.62 9.56 13.34
N VAL A 44 2.70 9.99 12.49
CA VAL A 44 2.78 9.82 11.03
C VAL A 44 3.38 11.06 10.40
N THR A 45 4.57 10.93 9.80
CA THR A 45 5.25 12.04 9.12
C THR A 45 4.85 12.18 7.65
N ARG A 46 4.43 11.07 7.02
CA ARG A 46 3.95 11.05 5.63
C ARG A 46 2.76 10.09 5.49
N PRO A 47 1.69 10.50 4.79
CA PRO A 47 0.62 9.60 4.43
C PRO A 47 1.10 8.66 3.31
N ALA A 48 0.45 7.51 3.19
CA ALA A 48 0.69 6.57 2.10
C ALA A 48 -0.63 6.19 1.42
N ILE A 49 -0.55 5.70 0.19
CA ILE A 49 -1.69 5.13 -0.52
C ILE A 49 -1.61 3.61 -0.41
N GLY A 50 -2.62 3.00 0.19
CA GLY A 50 -2.74 1.56 0.28
C GLY A 50 -3.80 0.99 -0.66
N THR A 51 -3.60 -0.24 -1.10
CA THR A 51 -4.57 -0.98 -1.91
C THR A 51 -4.65 -2.43 -1.46
N ILE A 52 -5.84 -3.02 -1.61
CA ILE A 52 -6.06 -4.44 -1.42
C ILE A 52 -5.92 -5.11 -2.80
N LEU A 53 -5.05 -6.11 -2.89
CA LEU A 53 -4.79 -6.88 -4.11
C LEU A 53 -5.20 -8.34 -3.90
N PRO A 54 -5.70 -9.01 -4.95
CA PRO A 54 -6.03 -10.43 -4.87
C PRO A 54 -4.76 -11.28 -4.76
N CYS A 55 -4.86 -12.43 -4.09
CA CYS A 55 -3.79 -13.44 -4.08
C CYS A 55 -4.38 -14.84 -3.85
N SER A 56 -3.55 -15.88 -4.00
CA SER A 56 -3.96 -17.27 -3.92
C SER A 56 -3.95 -17.85 -2.50
N ASN A 57 -3.66 -17.05 -1.47
CA ASN A 57 -3.73 -17.54 -0.10
C ASN A 57 -5.19 -17.80 0.35
N LYS A 58 -5.38 -18.40 1.52
CA LYS A 58 -6.74 -18.73 2.05
C LYS A 58 -7.65 -17.50 2.24
N ARG A 59 -7.11 -16.30 2.39
CA ARG A 59 -7.88 -15.05 2.51
C ARG A 59 -8.27 -14.46 1.17
N GLY A 60 -7.59 -14.85 0.10
CA GLY A 60 -7.81 -14.35 -1.25
C GLY A 60 -7.28 -12.93 -1.50
N HIS A 61 -6.64 -12.29 -0.53
CA HIS A 61 -6.13 -10.93 -0.69
C HIS A 61 -4.97 -10.62 0.26
N PHE A 62 -4.20 -9.58 -0.08
CA PHE A 62 -3.20 -8.93 0.76
C PHE A 62 -3.30 -7.40 0.62
N PHE A 63 -2.73 -6.68 1.58
CA PHE A 63 -2.70 -5.22 1.56
C PHE A 63 -1.32 -4.70 1.18
N MET A 64 -1.23 -3.81 0.20
CA MET A 64 0.02 -3.22 -0.26
C MET A 64 0.07 -1.73 0.02
N LEU A 65 1.21 -1.25 0.54
CA LEU A 65 1.46 0.12 0.97
C LEU A 65 2.96 0.46 0.82
N ASP A 66 3.41 1.47 0.12
CA ASP A 66 2.79 2.55 -0.59
C ASP A 66 2.68 2.21 -2.09
N VAL A 67 1.58 2.62 -2.73
CA VAL A 67 1.36 2.35 -4.15
C VAL A 67 1.32 3.63 -5.01
N GLY A 68 2.11 4.64 -4.63
CA GLY A 68 2.32 5.80 -5.47
C GLY A 68 2.20 7.18 -4.82
N ALA A 69 2.18 7.28 -3.49
CA ALA A 69 2.16 8.56 -2.79
C ALA A 69 3.57 9.16 -2.62
N ASN A 70 4.56 8.32 -2.29
CA ASN A 70 5.91 8.77 -1.92
C ASN A 70 6.96 8.02 -2.74
N VAL A 71 7.50 8.66 -3.77
CA VAL A 71 8.53 8.07 -4.66
C VAL A 71 9.87 7.98 -3.93
N ASP A 72 10.28 9.07 -3.27
CA ASP A 72 11.53 9.15 -2.51
C ASP A 72 11.25 8.93 -1.02
N CYS A 73 11.40 7.70 -0.56
CA CYS A 73 11.24 7.35 0.83
C CYS A 73 12.56 7.34 1.60
N ARG A 74 12.49 7.66 2.89
CA ARG A 74 13.53 7.40 3.87
C ARG A 74 13.16 6.16 4.69
N PRO A 75 14.15 5.54 5.40
CA PRO A 75 13.86 4.35 6.22
C PRO A 75 12.69 4.54 7.19
N GLU A 76 12.62 5.67 7.88
CA GLU A 76 11.54 5.97 8.82
C GLU A 76 10.16 6.01 8.18
N HIS A 77 10.05 6.34 6.89
CA HIS A 77 8.77 6.31 6.16
C HIS A 77 8.29 4.87 5.99
N ILE A 78 9.17 3.97 5.54
CA ILE A 78 8.82 2.56 5.31
C ILE A 78 8.45 1.87 6.63
N VAL A 79 9.17 2.15 7.72
CA VAL A 79 8.84 1.66 9.05
C VAL A 79 7.45 2.15 9.48
N THR A 80 7.15 3.42 9.26
CA THR A 80 5.82 3.98 9.56
C THR A 80 4.75 3.32 8.70
N PHE A 81 5.01 3.07 7.40
CA PHE A 81 4.08 2.37 6.52
C PHE A 81 3.83 0.92 6.98
N ALA A 82 4.85 0.23 7.48
CA ALA A 82 4.71 -1.11 8.02
C ALA A 82 3.77 -1.14 9.24
N ILE A 83 3.93 -0.19 10.16
CA ILE A 83 3.06 -0.05 11.33
C ILE A 83 1.62 0.32 10.90
N MET A 84 1.47 1.27 9.98
CA MET A 84 0.16 1.67 9.44
C MET A 84 -0.53 0.52 8.73
N GLY A 85 0.19 -0.22 7.88
CA GLY A 85 -0.32 -1.38 7.17
C GLY A 85 -0.78 -2.49 8.11
N SER A 86 0.04 -2.80 9.12
CA SER A 86 -0.30 -3.77 10.17
C SER A 86 -1.57 -3.35 10.94
N ALA A 87 -1.65 -2.07 11.34
CA ALA A 87 -2.81 -1.54 12.04
C ALA A 87 -4.08 -1.59 11.17
N TYR A 88 -3.98 -1.25 9.87
CA TYR A 88 -5.08 -1.34 8.93
C TYR A 88 -5.54 -2.80 8.75
N ALA A 89 -4.61 -3.71 8.49
CA ALA A 89 -4.93 -5.13 8.34
C ALA A 89 -5.62 -5.69 9.60
N LYS A 90 -5.16 -5.31 10.79
CA LYS A 90 -5.77 -5.73 12.05
C LYS A 90 -7.16 -5.15 12.26
N LYS A 91 -7.37 -3.85 12.00
CA LYS A 91 -8.62 -3.15 12.34
C LYS A 91 -9.67 -3.25 11.25
N VAL A 92 -9.28 -3.22 9.98
CA VAL A 92 -10.19 -3.15 8.83
C VAL A 92 -10.35 -4.52 8.16
N LEU A 93 -9.25 -5.29 8.02
CA LEU A 93 -9.29 -6.62 7.41
C LEU A 93 -9.48 -7.74 8.45
N HIS A 94 -9.55 -7.39 9.75
CA HIS A 94 -9.78 -8.32 10.87
C HIS A 94 -8.75 -9.46 10.96
N ILE A 95 -7.48 -9.17 10.63
CA ILE A 95 -6.36 -10.10 10.75
C ILE A 95 -5.68 -9.90 12.10
N ASN A 96 -5.79 -10.83 13.04
CA ASN A 96 -5.33 -10.63 14.44
C ASN A 96 -3.84 -10.34 14.57
N ASN A 97 -2.99 -11.04 13.83
CA ASN A 97 -1.53 -10.84 13.84
C ASN A 97 -1.02 -10.81 12.39
N PRO A 98 -1.28 -9.71 11.66
CA PRO A 98 -0.95 -9.66 10.24
C PRO A 98 0.56 -9.74 10.03
N SER A 99 0.97 -10.63 9.13
CA SER A 99 2.34 -10.72 8.66
C SER A 99 2.68 -9.53 7.78
N VAL A 100 3.84 -8.92 8.01
CA VAL A 100 4.32 -7.74 7.26
C VAL A 100 5.60 -8.11 6.54
N GLY A 101 5.61 -8.02 5.22
CA GLY A 101 6.77 -8.23 4.37
C GLY A 101 7.27 -6.95 3.73
N LEU A 102 8.56 -6.88 3.46
CA LEU A 102 9.21 -5.78 2.75
C LEU A 102 9.43 -6.17 1.28
N LEU A 103 8.86 -5.43 0.34
CA LEU A 103 9.04 -5.70 -1.09
C LEU A 103 10.52 -5.58 -1.48
N SER A 104 11.04 -6.61 -2.12
CA SER A 104 12.44 -6.69 -2.53
C SER A 104 12.60 -7.45 -3.85
N ASN A 105 13.80 -7.46 -4.40
CA ASN A 105 14.18 -8.25 -5.57
C ASN A 105 14.68 -9.69 -5.24
N GLY A 106 14.56 -10.11 -3.99
CA GLY A 106 14.91 -11.44 -3.50
C GLY A 106 14.51 -11.58 -2.04
N GLU A 107 14.39 -12.83 -1.58
CA GLU A 107 13.86 -13.16 -0.23
C GLU A 107 14.94 -13.02 0.87
N GLU A 108 16.23 -13.10 0.50
CA GLU A 108 17.33 -13.08 1.47
C GLU A 108 17.51 -11.68 2.09
N GLU A 109 17.93 -11.62 3.35
CA GLU A 109 18.12 -10.40 4.13
C GLU A 109 19.00 -9.33 3.44
N GLY A 110 20.03 -9.76 2.69
CA GLY A 110 20.95 -8.85 2.00
C GLY A 110 20.45 -8.35 0.63
N LYS A 111 19.23 -8.72 0.19
CA LYS A 111 18.67 -8.31 -1.09
C LYS A 111 17.97 -6.94 -1.01
N GLY A 112 17.75 -6.36 -2.17
CA GLY A 112 17.12 -5.05 -2.31
C GLY A 112 18.09 -3.94 -2.65
N ASP A 113 17.55 -2.76 -2.83
CA ASP A 113 18.28 -1.51 -2.99
C ASP A 113 18.83 -1.00 -1.63
N MET A 114 19.42 0.17 -1.64
CA MET A 114 19.97 0.78 -0.44
C MET A 114 18.90 1.02 0.65
N LEU A 115 17.71 1.47 0.24
CA LEU A 115 16.60 1.72 1.16
C LEU A 115 16.13 0.41 1.82
N THR A 116 15.85 -0.62 1.02
CA THR A 116 15.40 -1.94 1.49
C THR A 116 16.40 -2.55 2.47
N LYS A 117 17.70 -2.54 2.12
CA LYS A 117 18.77 -3.04 2.99
C LYS A 117 18.89 -2.31 4.32
N THR A 118 18.66 -0.99 4.29
CA THR A 118 18.69 -0.16 5.52
C THR A 118 17.46 -0.40 6.39
N VAL A 119 16.29 -0.59 5.77
CA VAL A 119 15.01 -0.77 6.46
C VAL A 119 14.88 -2.17 7.07
N TYR A 120 15.39 -3.19 6.42
CA TYR A 120 15.22 -4.59 6.84
C TYR A 120 15.56 -4.83 8.32
N PRO A 121 16.77 -4.48 8.81
CA PRO A 121 17.11 -4.69 10.22
C PRO A 121 16.22 -3.88 11.18
N ILE A 122 15.77 -2.68 10.78
CA ILE A 122 14.89 -1.85 11.60
C ILE A 122 13.53 -2.53 11.77
N LEU A 123 12.95 -3.06 10.67
CA LEU A 123 11.68 -3.78 10.74
C LEU A 123 11.80 -5.06 11.56
N LYS A 124 12.93 -5.77 11.46
CA LYS A 124 13.21 -7.00 12.22
C LYS A 124 13.22 -6.75 13.72
N GLU A 125 13.70 -5.59 14.17
CA GLU A 125 13.74 -5.17 15.57
C GLU A 125 12.43 -4.47 16.02
N THR A 126 11.50 -4.18 15.10
CA THR A 126 10.26 -3.47 15.41
C THR A 126 9.22 -4.41 16.02
N ASN A 127 9.10 -4.44 17.33
CA ASN A 127 8.16 -5.31 18.07
C ASN A 127 6.66 -5.01 17.80
N ALA A 128 6.35 -3.86 17.19
CA ALA A 128 4.98 -3.45 16.92
C ALA A 128 4.32 -4.19 15.74
N ILE A 129 5.09 -4.97 14.98
CA ILE A 129 4.64 -5.68 13.78
C ILE A 129 5.15 -7.13 13.80
N ASN A 130 4.45 -8.01 13.08
CA ASN A 130 4.91 -9.36 12.79
C ASN A 130 5.68 -9.36 11.47
N PHE A 131 6.94 -8.93 11.50
CA PHE A 131 7.79 -8.87 10.30
C PHE A 131 8.22 -10.26 9.86
N VAL A 132 7.99 -10.61 8.58
CA VAL A 132 8.30 -11.93 8.02
C VAL A 132 9.46 -11.91 7.01
N GLY A 133 10.12 -10.77 6.82
CA GLY A 133 11.27 -10.64 5.93
C GLY A 133 10.94 -10.00 4.58
N ASN A 134 11.83 -10.21 3.62
CA ASN A 134 11.63 -9.73 2.25
C ASN A 134 10.57 -10.56 1.51
N VAL A 135 9.79 -9.90 0.68
CA VAL A 135 8.81 -10.50 -0.24
C VAL A 135 9.24 -10.15 -1.66
N GLU A 136 9.57 -11.17 -2.45
CA GLU A 136 9.91 -10.98 -3.85
C GLU A 136 8.65 -10.80 -4.72
N GLY A 137 8.77 -10.07 -5.83
CA GLY A 137 7.65 -9.80 -6.73
C GLY A 137 6.87 -11.05 -7.18
N LYS A 138 7.55 -12.19 -7.38
CA LYS A 138 6.91 -13.49 -7.71
C LYS A 138 5.99 -14.01 -6.59
N ALA A 139 6.24 -13.62 -5.35
CA ALA A 139 5.53 -14.07 -4.16
C ALA A 139 4.29 -13.22 -3.82
N LEU A 140 4.16 -12.02 -4.40
CA LEU A 140 3.04 -11.11 -4.13
C LEU A 140 1.68 -11.79 -4.28
N PHE A 141 1.45 -12.44 -5.43
CA PHE A 141 0.17 -13.09 -5.71
C PHE A 141 0.01 -14.48 -5.09
N LYS A 142 1.06 -15.00 -4.44
CA LYS A 142 0.93 -16.17 -3.55
C LYS A 142 0.34 -15.77 -2.19
N GLY A 143 0.50 -14.50 -1.78
CA GLY A 143 0.04 -14.00 -0.50
C GLY A 143 0.85 -14.52 0.67
N GLU A 144 2.19 -14.50 0.54
CA GLU A 144 3.13 -14.95 1.59
C GLU A 144 3.15 -13.98 2.79
N ALA A 145 2.72 -12.73 2.58
CA ALA A 145 2.49 -11.77 3.65
C ALA A 145 1.09 -11.17 3.54
N ASP A 146 0.48 -10.83 4.67
CA ASP A 146 -0.83 -10.16 4.73
C ASP A 146 -0.72 -8.68 4.35
N VAL A 147 0.42 -8.08 4.64
CA VAL A 147 0.79 -6.70 4.32
C VAL A 147 2.13 -6.69 3.63
N VAL A 148 2.25 -6.00 2.51
CA VAL A 148 3.52 -5.79 1.82
C VAL A 148 3.80 -4.30 1.75
N VAL A 149 4.97 -3.88 2.27
CA VAL A 149 5.38 -2.47 2.28
C VAL A 149 6.53 -2.19 1.32
N CYS A 150 6.50 -1.02 0.72
CA CYS A 150 7.53 -0.53 -0.20
C CYS A 150 7.46 1.00 -0.31
N ASP A 151 8.39 1.60 -1.05
CA ASP A 151 8.22 2.97 -1.51
C ASP A 151 7.16 3.07 -2.60
N GLY A 152 6.66 4.27 -2.83
CA GLY A 152 5.59 4.51 -3.80
C GLY A 152 6.02 4.35 -5.26
N PHE A 153 7.32 4.36 -5.57
CA PHE A 153 7.82 4.09 -6.92
C PHE A 153 7.69 2.60 -7.25
N ALA A 154 8.26 1.73 -6.43
CA ALA A 154 8.20 0.28 -6.59
C ALA A 154 6.74 -0.21 -6.51
N GLY A 155 5.97 0.29 -5.55
CA GLY A 155 4.58 -0.09 -5.36
C GLY A 155 3.67 0.34 -6.51
N ASN A 156 3.87 1.53 -7.06
CA ASN A 156 3.10 1.97 -8.23
C ASN A 156 3.41 1.15 -9.48
N ILE A 157 4.70 0.82 -9.70
CA ILE A 157 5.09 -0.05 -10.82
C ILE A 157 4.45 -1.44 -10.65
N ALA A 158 4.57 -2.06 -9.47
CA ALA A 158 3.97 -3.37 -9.20
C ALA A 158 2.46 -3.34 -9.45
N LEU A 159 1.74 -2.34 -8.95
CA LEU A 159 0.30 -2.17 -9.17
C LEU A 159 -0.05 -2.00 -10.65
N LYS A 160 0.65 -1.11 -11.37
CA LYS A 160 0.35 -0.82 -12.78
C LYS A 160 0.65 -1.99 -13.71
N VAL A 161 1.76 -2.71 -13.48
CA VAL A 161 2.08 -3.92 -14.23
C VAL A 161 1.03 -4.99 -13.98
N SER A 162 0.65 -5.22 -12.73
CA SER A 162 -0.39 -6.20 -12.37
C SER A 162 -1.73 -5.89 -13.03
N GLN A 163 -2.15 -4.61 -13.01
CA GLN A 163 -3.38 -4.16 -13.68
C GLN A 163 -3.33 -4.36 -15.19
N SER A 164 -2.18 -4.09 -15.82
CA SER A 164 -2.00 -4.23 -17.26
C SER A 164 -2.01 -5.69 -17.69
N VAL A 165 -1.32 -6.57 -16.95
CA VAL A 165 -1.31 -8.02 -17.21
C VAL A 165 -2.71 -8.62 -17.04
N ALA A 166 -3.44 -8.26 -15.98
CA ALA A 166 -4.80 -8.73 -15.77
C ALA A 166 -5.75 -8.32 -16.91
N LYS A 167 -5.63 -7.07 -17.41
CA LYS A 167 -6.40 -6.59 -18.58
C LYS A 167 -6.05 -7.36 -19.85
N TYR A 168 -4.76 -7.58 -20.09
CA TYR A 168 -4.28 -8.32 -21.25
C TYR A 168 -4.84 -9.75 -21.27
N ILE A 169 -4.68 -10.48 -20.16
CA ILE A 169 -5.21 -11.84 -20.03
C ILE A 169 -6.74 -11.86 -20.24
N THR A 170 -7.45 -10.90 -19.65
CA THR A 170 -8.91 -10.80 -19.82
C THR A 170 -9.30 -10.53 -21.28
N SER A 171 -8.53 -9.73 -22.05
CA SER A 171 -8.82 -9.49 -23.46
C SER A 171 -8.62 -10.74 -24.30
N VAL A 172 -7.50 -11.45 -24.09
CA VAL A 172 -7.22 -12.72 -24.79
C VAL A 172 -8.31 -13.77 -24.51
N LEU A 173 -8.69 -13.93 -23.23
CA LEU A 173 -9.77 -14.88 -22.89
C LEU A 173 -11.11 -14.51 -23.53
N LYS A 174 -11.44 -13.22 -23.64
CA LYS A 174 -12.67 -12.77 -24.31
C LYS A 174 -12.64 -13.08 -25.82
N GLU A 175 -11.52 -12.86 -26.48
CA GLU A 175 -11.36 -13.16 -27.90
C GLU A 175 -11.56 -14.65 -28.16
N GLU A 176 -10.92 -15.52 -27.37
CA GLU A 176 -11.02 -16.98 -27.50
C GLU A 176 -12.41 -17.54 -27.15
N LEU A 177 -13.11 -16.94 -26.20
CA LEU A 177 -14.44 -17.41 -25.77
C LEU A 177 -15.59 -16.90 -26.68
N LEU A 178 -15.35 -15.85 -27.48
CA LEU A 178 -16.36 -15.24 -28.36
C LEU A 178 -16.12 -15.57 -29.82
N SER A 179 -15.01 -16.26 -30.17
CA SER A 179 -14.74 -16.82 -31.49
C SER A 179 -15.39 -18.19 -31.63
#